data_c02f6278e7d4592d42e6cce7f5dd5435
#
_entry.id   c02f6278e7d4592d42e6cce7f5dd5435
#
_cell.length_a   1.000
_cell.length_b   1.000
_cell.length_c   1.000
_cell.angle_alpha   90.00
_cell.angle_beta   90.00
_cell.angle_gamma   90.00
#
_symmetry.space_group_name_H-M   'P 1'
#
loop_
_entity.id
_entity.type
_entity.pdbx_description
1 polymer ?
#
loop_
_entity_poly.entity_id
_entity_poly.type
_entity_poly.pdbx_seq_one_letter_code
_entity_poly.pdbx_strand_id
1 'polypeptide(L)' 'MNEKIKELMLEAGYAAPELAGRANLLAGLIVKECINACGSDFGTELIKKHFGVER' A
#
# COMPACT_ATOMS: atom_id res chain seq x y z
N MET A 1 -6.07 5.96 6.42
CA MET A 1 -5.42 5.80 5.13
C MET A 1 -3.92 5.91 5.30
N ASN A 2 -3.18 5.11 4.58
CA ASN A 2 -1.74 5.04 4.69
C ASN A 2 -1.07 6.24 4.01
N GLU A 3 -0.18 6.93 4.72
CA GLU A 3 0.46 8.13 4.21
C GLU A 3 1.34 7.85 2.99
N LYS A 4 2.05 6.72 3.01
CA LYS A 4 2.92 6.39 1.90
C LYS A 4 2.13 6.09 0.64
N ILE A 5 1.06 5.33 0.75
CA ILE A 5 0.20 5.02 -0.37
C ILE A 5 -0.46 6.29 -0.89
N LYS A 6 -0.84 7.18 0.02
CA LYS A 6 -1.45 8.46 -0.34
C LYS A 6 -0.50 9.30 -1.20
N GLU A 7 0.77 9.37 -0.80
CA GLU A 7 1.78 10.09 -1.58
C GLU A 7 1.94 9.51 -2.97
N LEU A 8 1.99 8.18 -3.06
CA LEU A 8 2.14 7.51 -4.34
C LEU A 8 0.93 7.73 -5.24
N MET A 9 -0.26 7.79 -4.64
CA MET A 9 -1.47 8.07 -5.40
C MET A 9 -1.44 9.47 -6.00
N LEU A 10 -0.94 10.43 -5.24
CA LEU A 10 -0.80 11.80 -5.75
C LEU A 10 0.17 11.85 -6.92
N GLU A 11 1.28 11.13 -6.81
CA GLU A 11 2.24 11.05 -7.91
C GLU A 11 1.62 10.41 -9.15
N ALA A 12 0.75 9.44 -8.94
CA ALA A 12 0.10 8.75 -10.05
C ALA A 12 -1.05 9.53 -10.66
N GLY A 13 -1.43 10.65 -10.05
CA GLY A 13 -2.50 11.48 -10.59
C GLY A 13 -3.88 11.18 -10.04
N TYR A 14 -3.97 10.40 -8.96
CA TYR A 14 -5.25 10.09 -8.33
C TYR A 14 -5.60 11.19 -7.32
N ALA A 15 -6.12 12.29 -7.82
CA ALA A 15 -6.48 13.42 -6.96
C ALA A 15 -7.94 13.45 -6.57
N ALA A 16 -8.81 12.80 -7.35
CA ALA A 16 -10.25 12.80 -7.06
C ALA A 16 -10.58 11.88 -5.88
N PRO A 17 -11.33 12.38 -4.89
CA PRO A 17 -11.61 11.58 -3.69
C PRO A 17 -12.27 10.23 -3.95
N GLU A 18 -13.22 10.17 -4.90
CA GLU A 18 -13.90 8.91 -5.17
C GLU A 18 -12.99 7.88 -5.81
N LEU A 19 -11.99 8.33 -6.59
CA LEU A 19 -11.02 7.42 -7.17
C LEU A 19 -9.93 7.05 -6.17
N ALA A 20 -9.62 7.97 -5.26
CA ALA A 20 -8.57 7.75 -4.27
C ALA A 20 -8.90 6.58 -3.35
N GLY A 21 -10.17 6.44 -2.96
CA GLY A 21 -10.59 5.34 -2.12
C GLY A 21 -10.37 3.98 -2.77
N ARG A 22 -10.73 3.87 -4.04
CA ARG A 22 -10.54 2.63 -4.79
C ARG A 22 -9.06 2.34 -5.02
N ALA A 23 -8.30 3.38 -5.35
CA ALA A 23 -6.87 3.22 -5.57
C ALA A 23 -6.16 2.80 -4.30
N ASN A 24 -6.56 3.36 -3.16
CA ASN A 24 -5.97 2.98 -1.88
C ASN A 24 -6.26 1.50 -1.56
N LEU A 25 -7.47 1.05 -1.83
CA LEU A 25 -7.84 -0.34 -1.60
C LEU A 25 -7.01 -1.27 -2.48
N LEU A 26 -6.88 -0.95 -3.76
CA LEU A 26 -6.08 -1.74 -4.69
C LEU A 26 -4.63 -1.78 -4.24
N ALA A 27 -4.08 -0.62 -3.85
CA ALA A 27 -2.70 -0.57 -3.39
C ALA A 27 -2.48 -1.47 -2.18
N GLY A 28 -3.42 -1.46 -1.23
CA GLY A 28 -3.34 -2.33 -0.07
C GLY A 28 -3.35 -3.80 -0.43
N LEU A 29 -4.16 -4.17 -1.41
CA LEU A 29 -4.23 -5.56 -1.87
C LEU A 29 -2.92 -5.96 -2.54
N ILE A 30 -2.34 -5.06 -3.34
CA ILE A 30 -1.05 -5.34 -3.99
C ILE A 30 0.04 -5.53 -2.95
N VAL A 31 0.07 -4.68 -1.92
CA VAL A 31 1.05 -4.80 -0.85
C VAL A 31 0.91 -6.15 -0.16
N LYS A 32 -0.31 -6.61 0.08
CA LYS A 32 -0.52 -7.93 0.68
C LYS A 32 0.02 -9.05 -0.19
N GLU A 33 -0.18 -8.95 -1.50
CA GLU A 33 0.37 -9.95 -2.42
C GLU A 33 1.89 -9.94 -2.37
N CYS A 34 2.51 -8.76 -2.28
CA CYS A 34 3.95 -8.66 -2.15
C CYS A 34 4.45 -9.32 -0.87
N ILE A 35 3.74 -9.13 0.23
CA ILE A 35 4.08 -9.75 1.50
C ILE A 35 4.03 -11.27 1.37
N ASN A 36 2.98 -11.78 0.74
CA ASN A 36 2.83 -13.23 0.55
C ASN A 36 3.96 -13.80 -0.29
N ALA A 37 4.38 -13.06 -1.31
CA ALA A 37 5.43 -13.52 -2.21
C ALA A 37 6.83 -13.33 -1.64
N CYS A 38 6.96 -12.51 -0.61
CA CYS A 38 8.27 -12.18 -0.02
C CYS A 38 8.94 -13.40 0.61
N GLY A 39 8.17 -14.19 1.35
CA GLY A 39 8.70 -15.42 1.94
C GLY A 39 9.71 -15.22 3.06
N SER A 40 9.83 -14.00 3.58
CA SER A 40 10.79 -13.66 4.62
C SER A 40 10.10 -12.86 5.71
N ASP A 41 10.24 -13.29 6.97
CA ASP A 41 9.63 -12.55 8.07
C ASP A 41 10.20 -11.15 8.19
N PHE A 42 11.51 -11.01 7.98
CA PHE A 42 12.17 -9.70 8.07
C PHE A 42 11.67 -8.78 6.96
N GLY A 43 11.63 -9.28 5.73
CA GLY A 43 11.14 -8.50 4.60
C GLY A 43 9.67 -8.13 4.77
N THR A 44 8.87 -9.05 5.28
CA THR A 44 7.46 -8.80 5.54
C THR A 44 7.28 -7.65 6.51
N GLU A 45 8.06 -7.62 7.59
CA GLU A 45 7.97 -6.56 8.58
C GLU A 45 8.39 -5.22 7.99
N LEU A 46 9.41 -5.20 7.15
CA LEU A 46 9.84 -3.98 6.49
C LEU A 46 8.74 -3.41 5.58
N ILE A 47 8.12 -4.29 4.81
CA ILE A 47 7.05 -3.88 3.90
C ILE A 47 5.87 -3.32 4.69
N LYS A 48 5.47 -4.02 5.74
CA LYS A 48 4.35 -3.57 6.57
C LYS A 48 4.62 -2.21 7.18
N LYS A 49 5.82 -1.99 7.70
CA LYS A 49 6.17 -0.72 8.30
C LYS A 49 6.22 0.39 7.25
N HIS A 50 6.78 0.09 6.11
CA HIS A 50 6.93 1.09 5.06
C HIS A 50 5.57 1.62 4.58
N PHE A 51 4.61 0.72 4.41
CA PHE A 51 3.28 1.09 3.89
C PHE A 51 2.24 1.26 4.99
N GLY A 52 2.59 0.98 6.25
CA GLY A 52 1.63 1.11 7.34
C GLY A 52 0.55 0.06 7.33
N VAL A 53 0.79 -1.07 6.68
CA VAL A 53 -0.17 -2.19 6.63
C VAL A 53 0.11 -3.10 7.81
N GLU A 54 -0.92 -3.36 8.63
CA GLU A 54 -0.72 -4.10 9.86
C GLU A 54 -1.01 -5.58 9.75
N ARG A 55 -1.55 -6.04 8.66
CA ARG A 55 -1.86 -7.47 8.50
C ARG A 55 -1.61 -7.93 7.13
#